data_c277f350a2080f433c90b124a25f8cae
#
_entry.id   c277f350a2080f433c90b124a25f8cae
#
_cell.length_a   1.000
_cell.length_b   1.000
_cell.length_c   1.000
_cell.angle_alpha   90.00
_cell.angle_beta   90.00
_cell.angle_gamma   90.00
#
_symmetry.space_group_name_H-M   'P 1'
#
loop_
_entity.id
_entity.type
_entity.pdbx_description
1 polymer ?
#
loop_
_entity_poly.entity_id
_entity_poly.type
_entity_poly.pdbx_seq_one_letter_code
_entity_poly.pdbx_strand_id
1 'polypeptide(L)'
;MIFPLTQRTKLFAAEIIKGRPVSYASLRGSKAYPRLHGKVSFYGARGGTLVVAEVFGLPTGTGNCGQKVFGFHIHEGRSCTGNAEDPFSNAGSHLNPSNCPHPSHAGDMPPLFGNNGYAWSAFLPSA
;
A
#
# COMPACT_ATOMS: atom_id res chain seq x y z
N MET A 1 -23.75 0.62 2.70
CA MET A 1 -24.12 1.83 3.48
C MET A 1 -22.84 2.50 3.94
N ILE A 2 -22.67 3.77 3.68
CA ILE A 2 -21.49 4.55 4.10
C ILE A 2 -21.91 5.39 5.31
N PHE A 3 -21.28 5.13 6.46
CA PHE A 3 -21.48 5.98 7.63
C PHE A 3 -20.48 7.14 7.61
N PRO A 4 -20.91 8.36 7.86
CA PRO A 4 -19.98 9.47 7.97
C PRO A 4 -19.04 9.26 9.17
N LEU A 5 -17.75 9.46 8.96
CA LEU A 5 -16.77 9.47 10.05
C LEU A 5 -17.16 10.53 11.08
N THR A 6 -17.12 10.18 12.35
CA THR A 6 -17.35 11.16 13.42
C THR A 6 -16.26 12.22 13.39
N GLN A 7 -16.56 13.40 13.88
CA GLN A 7 -15.60 14.50 13.98
C GLN A 7 -14.33 14.08 14.76
N ARG A 8 -14.50 13.27 15.81
CA ARG A 8 -13.37 12.73 16.60
C ARG A 8 -12.47 11.82 15.80
N THR A 9 -13.03 10.95 14.95
CA THR A 9 -12.25 10.06 14.09
C THR A 9 -11.45 10.83 13.05
N LYS A 10 -12.03 11.88 12.47
CA LYS A 10 -11.34 12.74 11.51
C LYS A 10 -10.17 13.48 12.16
N LEU A 11 -10.36 14.03 13.34
CA LEU A 11 -9.31 14.72 14.10
C LEU A 11 -8.19 13.76 14.52
N PHE A 12 -8.52 12.55 14.94
CA PHE A 12 -7.53 11.54 15.33
C PHE A 12 -6.62 11.16 14.16
N ALA A 13 -7.18 10.85 12.99
CA ALA A 13 -6.38 10.53 11.80
C ALA A 13 -5.52 11.72 11.34
N ALA A 14 -6.07 12.93 11.35
CA ALA A 14 -5.33 14.14 10.99
C ALA A 14 -4.15 14.40 11.92
N GLU A 15 -4.31 14.20 13.23
CA GLU A 15 -3.22 14.37 14.19
C GLU A 15 -2.10 13.35 14.00
N ILE A 16 -2.43 12.09 13.73
CA ILE A 16 -1.42 11.05 13.48
C ILE A 16 -0.61 11.39 12.21
N ILE A 17 -1.27 11.79 11.13
CA ILE A 17 -0.61 12.08 9.84
C ILE A 17 0.27 13.34 9.90
N LYS A 18 -0.04 14.29 10.76
CA LYS A 18 0.82 15.47 11.02
C LYS A 18 2.14 15.10 11.69
N GLY A 19 2.20 13.99 12.42
CA GLY A 19 3.41 13.49 13.05
C GLY A 19 4.43 12.97 12.02
N ARG A 20 5.60 12.58 12.52
CA ARG A 20 6.59 11.88 11.69
C ARG A 20 6.24 10.40 11.63
N PRO A 21 6.30 9.77 10.44
CA PRO A 21 6.16 8.32 10.34
C PRO A 21 7.31 7.63 11.09
N VAL A 22 7.03 6.49 11.71
CA VAL A 22 8.04 5.64 12.34
C VAL A 22 8.88 4.92 11.29
N SER A 23 8.33 4.74 10.09
CA SER A 23 8.99 4.13 8.94
C SER A 23 8.31 4.56 7.64
N TYR A 24 9.02 4.46 6.54
CA TYR A 24 8.43 4.66 5.21
C TYR A 24 9.15 3.84 4.14
N ALA A 25 8.45 3.57 3.05
CA ALA A 25 8.99 2.98 1.84
C ALA A 25 8.74 3.91 0.64
N SER A 26 9.76 4.12 -0.19
CA SER A 26 9.61 4.77 -1.48
C SER A 26 9.29 3.72 -2.53
N LEU A 27 8.20 3.93 -3.27
CA LEU A 27 7.78 3.05 -4.35
C LEU A 27 8.41 3.49 -5.67
N ARG A 28 8.83 2.52 -6.45
CA ARG A 28 9.34 2.73 -7.81
C ARG A 28 8.85 1.60 -8.71
N GLY A 29 8.40 1.95 -9.90
CA GLY A 29 8.02 0.97 -10.90
C GLY A 29 9.22 0.25 -11.52
N SER A 30 8.96 -0.90 -12.12
CA SER A 30 9.91 -1.59 -12.98
C SER A 30 10.12 -0.83 -14.31
N LYS A 31 11.00 -1.35 -15.17
CA LYS A 31 11.18 -0.81 -16.52
C LYS A 31 9.90 -0.81 -17.35
N ALA A 32 8.98 -1.74 -17.10
CA ALA A 32 7.67 -1.78 -17.75
C ALA A 32 6.73 -0.66 -17.29
N TYR A 33 6.93 -0.15 -16.08
CA TYR A 33 6.10 0.90 -15.47
C TYR A 33 6.96 2.06 -14.94
N PRO A 34 7.73 2.74 -15.78
CA PRO A 34 8.74 3.70 -15.35
C PRO A 34 8.16 4.96 -14.70
N ARG A 35 6.87 5.22 -14.90
CA ARG A 35 6.17 6.36 -14.30
C ARG A 35 5.57 6.06 -12.93
N LEU A 36 5.50 4.78 -12.53
CA LEU A 36 4.97 4.40 -11.24
C LEU A 36 5.95 4.82 -10.13
N HIS A 37 5.47 5.60 -9.20
CA HIS A 37 6.23 6.03 -8.02
C HIS A 37 5.29 6.38 -6.89
N GLY A 38 5.80 6.49 -5.70
CA GLY A 38 4.98 6.85 -4.55
C GLY A 38 5.69 6.65 -3.23
N LYS A 39 4.92 6.70 -2.18
CA LYS A 39 5.39 6.54 -0.81
C LYS A 39 4.35 5.82 0.02
N VAL A 40 4.81 4.89 0.84
CA VAL A 40 4.01 4.28 1.91
C VAL A 40 4.64 4.71 3.23
N SER A 41 3.84 5.28 4.11
CA SER A 41 4.27 5.75 5.43
C SER A 41 3.55 4.98 6.52
N PHE A 42 4.28 4.62 7.55
CA PHE A 42 3.79 3.87 8.71
C PHE A 42 3.85 4.76 9.94
N TYR A 43 2.71 4.96 10.61
CA TYR A 43 2.60 5.79 11.80
C TYR A 43 2.18 4.93 12.99
N GLY A 44 2.87 5.09 14.10
CA GLY A 44 2.42 4.49 15.35
C GLY A 44 1.08 5.09 15.77
N ALA A 45 0.12 4.23 16.06
CA ALA A 45 -1.21 4.60 16.54
C ALA A 45 -1.61 3.73 17.73
N ARG A 46 -2.55 4.21 18.55
CA ARG A 46 -3.11 3.40 19.61
C ARG A 46 -3.90 2.23 19.00
N GLY A 47 -3.46 1.01 19.28
CA GLY A 47 -4.08 -0.22 18.79
C GLY A 47 -3.56 -0.70 17.44
N GLY A 48 -2.44 -0.15 16.95
CA GLY A 48 -1.84 -0.65 15.70
C GLY A 48 -0.94 0.36 14.99
N THR A 49 -0.79 0.15 13.70
CA THR A 49 0.00 1.02 12.82
C THR A 49 -0.90 1.60 11.74
N LEU A 50 -1.03 2.92 11.68
CA LEU A 50 -1.69 3.56 10.55
C LEU A 50 -0.78 3.48 9.32
N VAL A 51 -1.27 2.89 8.25
CA VAL A 51 -0.57 2.80 6.96
C VAL A 51 -1.18 3.81 6.00
N VAL A 52 -0.36 4.69 5.46
CA VAL A 52 -0.78 5.70 4.46
C VAL A 52 0.01 5.47 3.18
N ALA A 53 -0.68 5.21 2.09
CA ALA A 53 -0.10 5.02 0.77
C ALA A 53 -0.53 6.16 -0.17
N GLU A 54 0.43 6.69 -0.92
CA GLU A 54 0.19 7.63 -2.00
C GLU A 54 1.00 7.18 -3.21
N VAL A 55 0.31 6.87 -4.30
CA VAL A 55 0.89 6.25 -5.50
C VAL A 55 0.47 6.98 -6.75
N PHE A 56 1.43 7.24 -7.61
CA PHE A 56 1.29 7.92 -8.90
C PHE A 56 1.75 7.01 -10.04
N GLY A 57 1.27 7.26 -11.23
CA GLY A 57 1.68 6.54 -12.44
C GLY A 57 1.19 5.09 -12.51
N LEU A 58 0.13 4.76 -11.77
CA LEU A 58 -0.56 3.47 -11.92
C LEU A 58 -1.06 3.29 -13.35
N PRO A 59 -1.00 2.06 -13.91
CA PRO A 59 -1.59 1.78 -15.20
C PRO A 59 -3.09 2.10 -15.21
N THR A 60 -3.55 2.76 -16.27
CA THR A 60 -4.98 3.13 -16.39
C THR A 60 -5.77 2.14 -17.24
N GLY A 61 -5.09 1.19 -17.89
CA GLY A 61 -5.70 0.28 -18.84
C GLY A 61 -6.13 0.98 -20.13
N THR A 62 -6.83 0.26 -21.00
CA THR A 62 -7.39 0.76 -22.26
C THR A 62 -8.92 0.71 -22.20
N GLY A 63 -9.56 1.75 -22.73
CA GLY A 63 -11.02 1.84 -22.80
C GLY A 63 -11.70 2.25 -21.48
N ASN A 64 -13.03 2.21 -21.50
CA ASN A 64 -13.85 2.71 -20.38
C ASN A 64 -13.83 1.83 -19.12
N CYS A 65 -13.36 0.59 -19.24
CA CYS A 65 -13.29 -0.41 -18.16
C CYS A 65 -11.84 -0.76 -17.80
N GLY A 66 -10.93 0.20 -17.85
CA GLY A 66 -9.53 -0.01 -17.49
C GLY A 66 -9.34 -0.48 -16.06
N GLN A 67 -8.20 -1.13 -15.80
CA GLN A 67 -7.84 -1.62 -14.46
C GLN A 67 -7.79 -0.47 -13.46
N LYS A 68 -8.48 -0.63 -12.34
CA LYS A 68 -8.54 0.35 -11.26
C LYS A 68 -8.15 -0.21 -9.90
N VAL A 69 -8.04 -1.54 -9.77
CA VAL A 69 -7.75 -2.23 -8.51
C VAL A 69 -6.38 -2.87 -8.59
N PHE A 70 -5.52 -2.57 -7.61
CA PHE A 70 -4.14 -3.03 -7.57
C PHE A 70 -3.85 -3.73 -6.25
N GLY A 71 -3.23 -4.90 -6.31
CA GLY A 71 -2.76 -5.60 -5.12
C GLY A 71 -1.75 -4.73 -4.34
N PHE A 72 -1.81 -4.82 -3.03
CA PHE A 72 -0.95 -4.07 -2.13
C PHE A 72 -0.49 -4.96 -0.98
N HIS A 73 0.83 -5.22 -0.91
CA HIS A 73 1.38 -6.19 0.01
C HIS A 73 2.73 -5.73 0.56
N ILE A 74 3.04 -6.18 1.78
CA ILE A 74 4.39 -6.15 2.32
C ILE A 74 5.03 -7.51 2.01
N HIS A 75 6.22 -7.51 1.45
CA HIS A 75 7.01 -8.70 1.18
C HIS A 75 8.02 -8.98 2.30
N GLU A 76 8.46 -10.23 2.43
CA GLU A 76 9.40 -10.66 3.47
C GLU A 76 10.87 -10.37 3.14
N GLY A 77 11.16 -10.19 1.84
CA GLY A 77 12.52 -9.94 1.35
C GLY A 77 13.04 -8.55 1.70
N ARG A 78 14.36 -8.41 1.62
CA ARG A 78 15.05 -7.18 1.99
C ARG A 78 15.54 -6.36 0.79
N SER A 79 15.18 -6.78 -0.43
CA SER A 79 15.65 -6.13 -1.65
C SER A 79 14.56 -6.05 -2.70
N CYS A 80 14.42 -4.89 -3.32
CA CYS A 80 13.53 -4.65 -4.46
C CYS A 80 14.29 -4.83 -5.79
N THR A 81 15.03 -5.92 -5.90
CA THR A 81 15.79 -6.32 -7.09
C THR A 81 15.34 -7.68 -7.60
N GLY A 82 15.73 -8.04 -8.78
CA GLY A 82 15.38 -9.31 -9.41
C GLY A 82 16.12 -9.50 -10.72
N ASN A 83 15.51 -10.20 -11.65
CA ASN A 83 16.04 -10.50 -12.97
C ASN A 83 15.18 -9.88 -14.08
N ALA A 84 15.42 -10.26 -15.33
CA ALA A 84 14.70 -9.71 -16.48
C ALA A 84 13.25 -10.19 -16.55
N GLU A 85 12.98 -11.42 -16.12
CA GLU A 85 11.66 -12.05 -16.11
C GLU A 85 10.83 -11.56 -14.92
N ASP A 86 11.45 -11.44 -13.74
CA ASP A 86 10.82 -10.92 -12.53
C ASP A 86 11.72 -9.85 -11.89
N PRO A 87 11.46 -8.57 -12.16
CA PRO A 87 12.27 -7.46 -11.67
C PRO A 87 12.36 -7.33 -10.15
N PHE A 88 11.48 -8.01 -9.41
CA PHE A 88 11.38 -7.93 -7.96
C PHE A 88 11.44 -9.30 -7.26
N SER A 89 11.94 -10.33 -7.93
CA SER A 89 12.00 -11.70 -7.37
C SER A 89 12.72 -11.80 -6.01
N ASN A 90 13.67 -10.92 -5.73
CA ASN A 90 14.38 -10.88 -4.44
C ASN A 90 13.55 -10.26 -3.29
N ALA A 91 12.36 -9.73 -3.58
CA ALA A 91 11.43 -9.31 -2.54
C ALA A 91 10.78 -10.52 -1.81
N GLY A 92 10.84 -11.70 -2.43
CA GLY A 92 10.29 -12.93 -1.84
C GLY A 92 8.76 -12.97 -1.84
N SER A 93 8.21 -13.77 -0.95
CA SER A 93 6.76 -13.92 -0.78
C SER A 93 6.16 -12.80 0.07
N HIS A 94 4.83 -12.77 0.21
CA HIS A 94 4.17 -11.87 1.15
C HIS A 94 4.63 -12.16 2.58
N LEU A 95 4.78 -11.12 3.38
CA LEU A 95 5.14 -11.26 4.79
C LEU A 95 4.08 -12.11 5.53
N ASN A 96 4.47 -13.32 5.96
CA ASN A 96 3.54 -14.30 6.52
C ASN A 96 4.16 -15.07 7.70
N PRO A 97 4.45 -14.43 8.82
CA PRO A 97 5.08 -15.06 9.97
C PRO A 97 4.23 -16.15 10.64
N SER A 98 2.91 -16.10 10.44
CA SER A 98 1.96 -17.04 11.05
C SER A 98 1.57 -18.20 10.13
N ASN A 99 2.16 -18.28 8.92
CA ASN A 99 1.87 -19.30 7.92
C ASN A 99 0.37 -19.47 7.62
N CYS A 100 -0.34 -18.34 7.51
CA CYS A 100 -1.74 -18.29 7.13
C CYS A 100 -1.91 -18.44 5.61
N PRO A 101 -3.08 -18.86 5.10
CA PRO A 101 -3.37 -18.81 3.67
C PRO A 101 -3.64 -17.37 3.21
N HIS A 102 -3.39 -17.08 1.92
CA HIS A 102 -3.85 -15.82 1.31
C HIS A 102 -5.39 -15.73 1.31
N PRO A 103 -6.01 -14.59 1.63
CA PRO A 103 -5.45 -13.26 1.88
C PRO A 103 -5.32 -12.91 3.38
N SER A 104 -4.87 -13.83 4.19
CA SER A 104 -4.73 -13.66 5.65
C SER A 104 -3.27 -13.54 6.10
N HIS A 105 -2.34 -13.23 5.18
CA HIS A 105 -0.97 -12.94 5.54
C HIS A 105 -0.87 -11.61 6.28
N ALA A 106 0.07 -11.48 7.18
CA ALA A 106 0.32 -10.21 7.88
C ALA A 106 0.68 -9.07 6.91
N GLY A 107 1.24 -9.40 5.76
CA GLY A 107 1.59 -8.44 4.71
C GLY A 107 0.46 -8.12 3.73
N ASP A 108 -0.67 -8.81 3.78
CA ASP A 108 -1.80 -8.54 2.89
C ASP A 108 -2.55 -7.29 3.38
N MET A 109 -2.63 -6.30 2.52
CA MET A 109 -3.27 -5.02 2.81
C MET A 109 -4.46 -4.79 1.87
N PRO A 110 -5.43 -3.95 2.24
CA PRO A 110 -6.51 -3.59 1.33
C PRO A 110 -5.95 -3.12 -0.01
N PRO A 111 -6.56 -3.54 -1.15
CA PRO A 111 -6.08 -3.15 -2.46
C PRO A 111 -6.16 -1.63 -2.65
N LEU A 112 -5.31 -1.11 -3.51
CA LEU A 112 -5.38 0.29 -3.93
C LEU A 112 -6.37 0.45 -5.07
N PHE A 113 -7.20 1.47 -4.97
CA PHE A 113 -8.11 1.89 -6.05
C PHE A 113 -7.50 3.09 -6.77
N GLY A 114 -7.11 2.88 -8.03
CA GLY A 114 -6.55 3.93 -8.85
C GLY A 114 -7.63 4.80 -9.49
N ASN A 115 -7.37 6.11 -9.55
CA ASN A 115 -8.17 7.07 -10.30
C ASN A 115 -7.23 7.88 -11.20
N ASN A 116 -7.33 7.66 -12.51
CA ASN A 116 -6.46 8.29 -13.50
C ASN A 116 -4.95 8.16 -13.19
N GLY A 117 -4.53 6.97 -12.73
CA GLY A 117 -3.15 6.68 -12.38
C GLY A 117 -2.72 7.12 -10.98
N TYR A 118 -3.62 7.67 -10.18
CA TYR A 118 -3.38 8.07 -8.80
C TYR A 118 -4.17 7.22 -7.81
N ALA A 119 -3.56 6.86 -6.70
CA ALA A 119 -4.22 6.24 -5.56
C ALA A 119 -3.72 6.85 -4.25
N TRP A 120 -4.66 7.09 -3.35
CA TRP A 120 -4.39 7.42 -1.96
C TRP A 120 -5.21 6.51 -1.05
N SER A 121 -4.58 5.97 -0.01
CA SER A 121 -5.23 5.09 0.94
C SER A 121 -4.64 5.29 2.32
N ALA A 122 -5.49 5.20 3.33
CA ALA A 122 -5.08 5.17 4.73
C ALA A 122 -5.93 4.14 5.47
N PHE A 123 -5.29 3.24 6.19
CA PHE A 123 -5.98 2.22 6.97
C PHE A 123 -5.18 1.81 8.21
N LEU A 124 -5.90 1.29 9.19
CA LEU A 124 -5.34 0.73 10.41
C LEU A 124 -5.56 -0.78 10.37
N PRO A 125 -4.52 -1.59 10.08
CA PRO A 125 -4.64 -3.03 10.13
C PRO A 125 -5.02 -3.46 11.55
N SER A 126 -5.94 -4.41 11.67
CA SER A 126 -6.16 -5.11 12.93
C SER A 126 -4.91 -5.93 13.26
N ALA A 127 -4.40 -5.75 14.45
CA ALA A 127 -3.30 -6.55 14.98
C ALA A 127 -3.70 -8.02 15.14
#